data_6e63537461dfce940dfc9c803f315242
#
_entry.id   6e63537461dfce940dfc9c803f315242
#
_cell.length_a   1.000
_cell.length_b   1.000
_cell.length_c   1.000
_cell.angle_alpha   90.00
_cell.angle_beta   90.00
_cell.angle_gamma   90.00
#
_symmetry.space_group_name_H-M   'P 1'
#
loop_
_entity.id
_entity.type
_entity.pdbx_description
1 polymer ?
#
loop_
_entity_poly.entity_id
_entity_poly.type
_entity_poly.pdbx_seq_one_letter_code
_entity_poly.pdbx_strand_id
1 'polypeptide(L)'
;MMENQDINEESINNQEVNNIQDEAVSGENVTAAPSAEELLAEEKDRYIRLYAEFENYKKRTAKEKMEFFQYANQDMMVSMLGVLDDFERALKEIAKNGNTSDLQGVELIYQKFKNKLTEKGLKPMEVNAGDTFNVDFHEAITQIPAPSEDLKGKIVDVIETGYILGDKVIRFAKVVTGN
;
A
#
# COMPACT_ATOMS: atom_id res chain seq x y z
N MET A 1 -16.89 -21.82 57.45
CA MET A 1 -17.99 -22.67 57.00
C MET A 1 -17.45 -23.33 55.76
N MET A 2 -16.80 -24.47 55.89
CA MET A 2 -17.43 -25.82 55.81
C MET A 2 -17.85 -26.04 54.35
N GLU A 3 -17.42 -27.02 53.59
CA GLU A 3 -17.17 -28.40 53.99
C GLU A 3 -16.33 -29.10 52.91
N ASN A 4 -15.37 -29.89 53.37
CA ASN A 4 -14.74 -31.02 52.72
C ASN A 4 -15.80 -32.07 52.32
N GLN A 5 -15.54 -32.76 51.21
CA GLN A 5 -15.85 -34.20 51.19
C GLN A 5 -14.86 -34.96 50.32
N ASP A 6 -13.99 -35.64 51.02
CA ASP A 6 -13.29 -36.86 50.66
C ASP A 6 -14.25 -38.02 50.32
N ILE A 7 -13.63 -39.13 49.98
CA ILE A 7 -14.10 -40.52 49.87
C ILE A 7 -14.14 -41.00 48.40
N ASN A 8 -13.51 -42.07 47.96
CA ASN A 8 -13.12 -43.30 48.66
C ASN A 8 -12.22 -44.15 47.74
N GLU A 9 -11.16 -44.66 48.28
CA GLU A 9 -10.46 -45.84 47.78
C GLU A 9 -11.32 -47.08 48.13
N GLU A 10 -11.32 -48.08 47.26
CA GLU A 10 -11.36 -49.51 47.55
C GLU A 10 -11.35 -50.26 46.21
N SER A 11 -10.28 -50.89 45.86
CA SER A 11 -9.69 -52.18 46.25
C SER A 11 -10.40 -53.41 45.64
N ILE A 12 -9.53 -54.21 45.04
CA ILE A 12 -9.54 -55.67 44.97
C ILE A 12 -10.30 -56.31 43.79
N ASN A 13 -9.64 -57.01 42.88
CA ASN A 13 -9.39 -58.45 43.03
C ASN A 13 -8.46 -59.01 41.93
N ASN A 14 -7.50 -59.80 42.38
CA ASN A 14 -6.68 -60.74 41.62
C ASN A 14 -7.47 -61.97 41.22
N GLN A 15 -6.98 -62.61 40.19
CA GLN A 15 -7.21 -64.00 39.69
C GLN A 15 -7.98 -63.97 38.35
N GLU A 16 -7.44 -64.45 37.26
CA GLU A 16 -6.93 -65.81 36.99
C GLU A 16 -5.99 -65.86 35.79
N VAL A 17 -4.99 -66.68 35.95
CA VAL A 17 -4.08 -67.17 34.94
C VAL A 17 -4.81 -68.24 34.11
N ASN A 18 -4.73 -68.15 32.79
CA ASN A 18 -4.25 -69.23 31.93
C ASN A 18 -4.54 -69.01 30.44
N ASN A 19 -3.46 -69.01 29.69
CA ASN A 19 -3.23 -69.86 28.52
C ASN A 19 -4.23 -69.76 27.35
N ILE A 20 -3.81 -69.13 26.26
CA ILE A 20 -4.02 -69.68 24.90
C ILE A 20 -2.87 -69.20 24.00
N GLN A 21 -2.30 -70.17 23.31
CA GLN A 21 -1.27 -70.30 22.34
C GLN A 21 -1.27 -69.29 21.20
N ASP A 22 -0.03 -69.02 20.76
CA ASP A 22 0.44 -68.74 19.42
C ASP A 22 -0.64 -68.64 18.31
N GLU A 23 -0.80 -67.43 17.81
CA GLU A 23 -1.03 -67.18 16.41
C GLU A 23 -0.16 -66.00 15.97
N ALA A 24 0.77 -66.32 15.10
CA ALA A 24 1.57 -65.37 14.39
C ALA A 24 0.66 -64.48 13.52
N VAL A 25 0.47 -63.23 13.92
CA VAL A 25 -0.10 -62.17 13.09
C VAL A 25 1.06 -61.33 12.59
N SER A 26 1.24 -61.43 11.31
CA SER A 26 2.11 -60.67 10.43
C SER A 26 2.21 -59.18 10.74
N GLY A 27 3.44 -58.69 10.70
CA GLY A 27 3.89 -57.33 10.82
C GLY A 27 2.91 -56.22 10.49
N GLU A 28 2.32 -55.63 11.49
CA GLU A 28 1.96 -54.22 11.43
C GLU A 28 3.22 -53.41 11.69
N ASN A 29 3.53 -52.62 10.71
CA ASN A 29 4.62 -51.64 10.73
C ASN A 29 4.25 -50.63 11.81
N VAL A 30 4.56 -50.91 13.07
CA VAL A 30 4.43 -49.94 14.17
C VAL A 30 5.48 -48.87 13.87
N THR A 31 5.07 -47.80 13.20
CA THR A 31 5.87 -46.57 13.12
C THR A 31 6.20 -46.19 14.56
N ALA A 32 7.46 -46.38 14.93
CA ALA A 32 7.96 -46.04 16.24
C ALA A 32 7.57 -44.56 16.52
N ALA A 33 6.97 -44.30 17.67
CA ALA A 33 6.69 -42.94 18.06
C ALA A 33 7.99 -42.11 18.00
N PRO A 34 7.95 -40.88 17.48
CA PRO A 34 9.14 -40.06 17.31
C PRO A 34 9.87 -39.90 18.64
N SER A 35 11.17 -40.00 18.63
CA SER A 35 12.00 -39.83 19.82
C SER A 35 11.86 -38.40 20.38
N ALA A 36 12.14 -38.22 21.67
CA ALA A 36 12.10 -36.90 22.29
C ALA A 36 13.07 -35.92 21.62
N GLU A 37 14.17 -36.41 21.07
CA GLU A 37 15.14 -35.62 20.32
C GLU A 37 14.60 -35.16 18.95
N GLU A 38 13.87 -36.02 18.24
CA GLU A 38 13.22 -35.68 16.98
C GLU A 38 12.11 -34.65 17.20
N LEU A 39 11.28 -34.84 18.22
CA LEU A 39 10.25 -33.84 18.58
C LEU A 39 10.87 -32.49 18.96
N LEU A 40 11.99 -32.50 19.70
CA LEU A 40 12.69 -31.27 20.05
C LEU A 40 13.28 -30.57 18.81
N ALA A 41 13.82 -31.34 17.86
CA ALA A 41 14.35 -30.79 16.60
C ALA A 41 13.22 -30.17 15.77
N GLU A 42 12.10 -30.86 15.64
CA GLU A 42 10.92 -30.35 14.92
C GLU A 42 10.37 -29.08 15.54
N GLU A 43 10.24 -29.00 16.88
CA GLU A 43 9.78 -27.79 17.55
C GLU A 43 10.77 -26.63 17.44
N LYS A 44 12.08 -26.88 17.44
CA LYS A 44 13.09 -25.88 17.17
C LYS A 44 12.97 -25.32 15.74
N ASP A 45 12.80 -26.18 14.76
CA ASP A 45 12.63 -25.74 13.36
C ASP A 45 11.33 -24.96 13.20
N ARG A 46 10.25 -25.37 13.84
CA ARG A 46 8.97 -24.67 13.88
C ARG A 46 9.13 -23.28 14.54
N TYR A 47 9.85 -23.21 15.65
CA TYR A 47 10.14 -21.96 16.33
C TYR A 47 10.96 -21.00 15.46
N ILE A 48 12.03 -21.48 14.82
CA ILE A 48 12.88 -20.68 13.93
C ILE A 48 12.06 -20.13 12.76
N ARG A 49 11.22 -20.96 12.16
CA ARG A 49 10.32 -20.54 11.08
C ARG A 49 9.35 -19.48 11.54
N LEU A 50 8.67 -19.72 12.66
CA LEU A 50 7.71 -18.77 13.23
C LEU A 50 8.38 -17.44 13.61
N TYR A 51 9.59 -17.50 14.15
CA TYR A 51 10.36 -16.30 14.46
C TYR A 51 10.71 -15.50 13.20
N ALA A 52 11.13 -16.17 12.13
CA ALA A 52 11.40 -15.53 10.84
C ALA A 52 10.12 -14.90 10.23
N GLU A 53 8.99 -15.59 10.30
CA GLU A 53 7.68 -15.07 9.87
C GLU A 53 7.27 -13.86 10.70
N PHE A 54 7.47 -13.89 12.02
CA PHE A 54 7.18 -12.76 12.90
C PHE A 54 8.04 -11.53 12.58
N GLU A 55 9.35 -11.70 12.36
CA GLU A 55 10.22 -10.58 11.98
C GLU A 55 9.84 -10.01 10.59
N ASN A 56 9.47 -10.86 9.64
CA ASN A 56 8.97 -10.42 8.33
C ASN A 56 7.63 -9.67 8.47
N TYR A 57 6.72 -10.19 9.28
CA TYR A 57 5.45 -9.51 9.59
C TYR A 57 5.68 -8.14 10.20
N LYS A 58 6.55 -8.04 11.20
CA LYS A 58 6.90 -6.78 11.87
C LYS A 58 7.47 -5.74 10.90
N LYS A 59 8.40 -6.15 10.04
CA LYS A 59 8.96 -5.28 8.99
C LYS A 59 7.89 -4.80 8.01
N ARG A 60 7.04 -5.73 7.55
CA ARG A 60 5.93 -5.41 6.63
C ARG A 60 4.95 -4.43 7.27
N THR A 61 4.49 -4.70 8.49
CA THR A 61 3.54 -3.84 9.20
C THR A 61 4.12 -2.45 9.47
N ALA A 62 5.40 -2.35 9.79
CA ALA A 62 6.06 -1.06 9.95
C ALA A 62 6.08 -0.26 8.64
N LYS A 63 6.35 -0.92 7.52
CA LYS A 63 6.32 -0.31 6.19
C LYS A 63 4.91 0.13 5.80
N GLU A 64 3.92 -0.76 5.94
CA GLU A 64 2.50 -0.46 5.68
C GLU A 64 2.00 0.73 6.52
N LYS A 65 2.42 0.80 7.79
CA LYS A 65 2.09 1.93 8.67
C LYS A 65 2.69 3.24 8.18
N MET A 66 3.95 3.23 7.73
CA MET A 66 4.59 4.42 7.16
C MET A 66 3.88 4.88 5.88
N GLU A 67 3.58 3.95 4.98
CA GLU A 67 2.83 4.22 3.75
C GLU A 67 1.43 4.76 4.06
N PHE A 68 0.74 4.18 5.03
CA PHE A 68 -0.56 4.68 5.48
C PHE A 68 -0.49 6.15 5.93
N PHE A 69 0.48 6.51 6.77
CA PHE A 69 0.63 7.90 7.22
C PHE A 69 1.01 8.85 6.08
N GLN A 70 1.81 8.37 5.12
CA GLN A 70 2.20 9.16 3.95
C GLN A 70 1.01 9.49 3.05
N TYR A 71 0.08 8.53 2.88
CA TYR A 71 -1.04 8.66 1.95
C TYR A 71 -2.41 8.90 2.63
N ALA A 72 -2.47 8.94 3.97
CA ALA A 72 -3.71 9.17 4.71
C ALA A 72 -4.46 10.45 4.29
N ASN A 73 -3.72 11.45 3.82
CA ASN A 73 -4.28 12.73 3.39
C ASN A 73 -4.48 12.83 1.86
N GLN A 74 -4.33 11.73 1.12
CA GLN A 74 -4.40 11.74 -0.35
C GLN A 74 -5.71 12.33 -0.85
N ASP A 75 -6.85 11.89 -0.31
CA ASP A 75 -8.17 12.34 -0.76
C ASP A 75 -8.38 13.85 -0.49
N MET A 76 -7.88 14.31 0.66
CA MET A 76 -7.89 15.74 0.98
C MET A 76 -7.01 16.53 0.00
N MET A 77 -5.81 16.01 -0.32
CA MET A 77 -4.93 16.65 -1.31
C MET A 77 -5.59 16.73 -2.69
N VAL A 78 -6.21 15.65 -3.14
CA VAL A 78 -6.94 15.62 -4.43
C VAL A 78 -8.05 16.67 -4.45
N SER A 79 -8.82 16.82 -3.37
CA SER A 79 -9.86 17.85 -3.30
C SER A 79 -9.29 19.29 -3.34
N MET A 80 -8.10 19.51 -2.77
CA MET A 80 -7.43 20.81 -2.82
C MET A 80 -6.84 21.15 -4.20
N LEU A 81 -6.59 20.15 -5.07
CA LEU A 81 -6.13 20.40 -6.42
C LEU A 81 -7.16 21.18 -7.26
N GLY A 82 -8.45 20.91 -7.07
CA GLY A 82 -9.51 21.70 -7.71
C GLY A 82 -9.41 23.19 -7.39
N VAL A 83 -9.14 23.51 -6.11
CA VAL A 83 -8.94 24.91 -5.67
C VAL A 83 -7.68 25.51 -6.29
N LEU A 84 -6.62 24.74 -6.40
CA LEU A 84 -5.38 25.17 -7.03
C LEU A 84 -5.58 25.51 -8.52
N ASP A 85 -6.31 24.66 -9.26
CA ASP A 85 -6.65 24.88 -10.66
C ASP A 85 -7.54 26.13 -10.84
N ASP A 86 -8.47 26.37 -9.91
CA ASP A 86 -9.29 27.58 -9.93
C ASP A 86 -8.46 28.85 -9.72
N PHE A 87 -7.46 28.82 -8.84
CA PHE A 87 -6.51 29.90 -8.69
C PHE A 87 -5.71 30.13 -9.98
N GLU A 88 -5.19 29.09 -10.63
CA GLU A 88 -4.46 29.21 -11.88
C GLU A 88 -5.32 29.82 -12.99
N ARG A 89 -6.59 29.39 -13.07
CA ARG A 89 -7.55 29.95 -14.02
C ARG A 89 -7.84 31.43 -13.73
N ALA A 90 -8.07 31.76 -12.46
CA ALA A 90 -8.34 33.15 -12.05
C ALA A 90 -7.14 34.06 -12.36
N LEU A 91 -5.91 33.61 -12.05
CA LEU A 91 -4.69 34.37 -12.38
C LEU A 91 -4.57 34.66 -13.89
N LYS A 92 -4.85 33.65 -14.74
CA LYS A 92 -4.83 33.80 -16.20
C LYS A 92 -5.87 34.84 -16.66
N GLU A 93 -7.07 34.84 -16.08
CA GLU A 93 -8.14 35.82 -16.44
C GLU A 93 -7.82 37.24 -15.95
N ILE A 94 -7.32 37.40 -14.70
CA ILE A 94 -6.90 38.72 -14.18
C ILE A 94 -5.76 39.30 -15.02
N ALA A 95 -4.79 38.47 -15.43
CA ALA A 95 -3.70 38.89 -16.28
C ALA A 95 -4.18 39.42 -17.66
N LYS A 96 -5.19 38.79 -18.27
CA LYS A 96 -5.79 39.24 -19.52
C LYS A 96 -6.51 40.60 -19.36
N ASN A 97 -7.10 40.84 -18.20
CA ASN A 97 -7.86 42.07 -17.94
C ASN A 97 -6.99 43.26 -17.52
N GLY A 98 -5.66 43.09 -17.42
CA GLY A 98 -4.68 44.14 -17.17
C GLY A 98 -4.68 44.71 -15.75
N ASN A 99 -5.37 44.10 -14.77
CA ASN A 99 -5.38 44.57 -13.40
C ASN A 99 -4.16 44.04 -12.61
N THR A 100 -3.06 44.73 -12.69
CA THR A 100 -1.78 44.30 -12.10
C THR A 100 -1.76 44.30 -10.56
N SER A 101 -2.53 45.20 -9.93
CA SER A 101 -2.56 45.24 -8.44
C SER A 101 -3.21 44.03 -7.83
N ASP A 102 -4.38 43.63 -8.35
CA ASP A 102 -5.12 42.45 -7.86
C ASP A 102 -4.39 41.16 -8.23
N LEU A 103 -3.71 41.13 -9.39
CA LEU A 103 -2.89 40.00 -9.82
C LEU A 103 -1.82 39.66 -8.78
N GLN A 104 -1.04 40.64 -8.32
CA GLN A 104 0.01 40.42 -7.34
C GLN A 104 -0.51 39.85 -6.02
N GLY A 105 -1.65 40.37 -5.53
CA GLY A 105 -2.26 39.88 -4.30
C GLY A 105 -2.70 38.41 -4.40
N VAL A 106 -3.40 38.06 -5.47
CA VAL A 106 -3.88 36.68 -5.69
C VAL A 106 -2.70 35.73 -5.93
N GLU A 107 -1.67 36.18 -6.68
CA GLU A 107 -0.47 35.37 -6.94
C GLU A 107 0.28 35.03 -5.65
N LEU A 108 0.42 35.96 -4.71
CA LEU A 108 1.04 35.67 -3.40
C LEU A 108 0.27 34.62 -2.61
N ILE A 109 -1.07 34.68 -2.62
CA ILE A 109 -1.93 33.70 -1.95
C ILE A 109 -1.76 32.34 -2.61
N TYR A 110 -1.80 32.28 -3.95
CA TYR A 110 -1.58 31.06 -4.73
C TYR A 110 -0.22 30.42 -4.44
N GLN A 111 0.85 31.21 -4.46
CA GLN A 111 2.21 30.70 -4.17
C GLN A 111 2.31 30.16 -2.74
N LYS A 112 1.74 30.86 -1.76
CA LYS A 112 1.71 30.39 -0.37
C LYS A 112 0.93 29.08 -0.23
N PHE A 113 -0.19 28.95 -0.90
CA PHE A 113 -1.00 27.74 -0.90
C PHE A 113 -0.24 26.56 -1.55
N LYS A 114 0.32 26.77 -2.75
CA LYS A 114 1.14 25.79 -3.46
C LYS A 114 2.33 25.32 -2.62
N ASN A 115 3.05 26.25 -1.98
CA ASN A 115 4.17 25.92 -1.11
C ASN A 115 3.72 25.05 0.09
N LYS A 116 2.57 25.34 0.68
CA LYS A 116 2.04 24.55 1.79
C LYS A 116 1.69 23.12 1.36
N LEU A 117 1.15 22.92 0.18
CA LEU A 117 0.89 21.58 -0.37
C LEU A 117 2.21 20.85 -0.68
N THR A 118 3.21 21.58 -1.21
CA THR A 118 4.54 21.03 -1.47
C THR A 118 5.27 20.60 -0.20
N GLU A 119 5.16 21.37 0.90
CA GLU A 119 5.67 20.98 2.21
C GLU A 119 5.03 19.67 2.74
N LYS A 120 3.82 19.35 2.28
CA LYS A 120 3.11 18.10 2.59
C LYS A 120 3.43 16.95 1.62
N GLY A 121 4.37 17.15 0.70
CA GLY A 121 4.84 16.13 -0.22
C GLY A 121 4.18 16.13 -1.59
N LEU A 122 3.29 17.10 -1.87
CA LEU A 122 2.68 17.27 -3.18
C LEU A 122 3.72 17.84 -4.17
N LYS A 123 3.88 17.20 -5.32
CA LYS A 123 4.79 17.65 -6.38
C LYS A 123 4.04 17.75 -7.71
N PRO A 124 4.10 18.88 -8.42
CA PRO A 124 3.58 18.93 -9.78
C PRO A 124 4.43 18.07 -10.70
N MET A 125 3.81 17.49 -11.71
CA MET A 125 4.51 16.84 -12.80
C MET A 125 5.00 17.91 -13.78
N GLU A 126 6.27 17.82 -14.16
CA GLU A 126 6.83 18.64 -15.21
C GLU A 126 6.48 18.03 -16.57
N VAL A 127 5.44 18.53 -17.19
CA VAL A 127 4.96 18.07 -18.49
C VAL A 127 4.85 19.26 -19.41
N ASN A 128 5.51 19.15 -20.58
CA ASN A 128 5.58 20.23 -21.55
C ASN A 128 5.10 19.77 -22.94
N ALA A 129 4.70 20.72 -23.76
CA ALA A 129 4.47 20.45 -25.17
C ALA A 129 5.77 19.93 -25.82
N GLY A 130 5.67 18.86 -26.62
CA GLY A 130 6.80 18.16 -27.23
C GLY A 130 7.27 16.92 -26.43
N ASP A 131 6.85 16.75 -25.19
CA ASP A 131 7.18 15.55 -24.39
C ASP A 131 6.48 14.30 -24.95
N THR A 132 7.09 13.16 -24.75
CA THR A 132 6.51 11.88 -25.13
C THR A 132 5.36 11.52 -24.20
N PHE A 133 4.23 11.12 -24.75
CA PHE A 133 3.10 10.64 -23.98
C PHE A 133 3.46 9.35 -23.21
N ASN A 134 3.14 9.31 -21.91
CA ASN A 134 3.34 8.16 -21.05
C ASN A 134 2.04 7.88 -20.26
N VAL A 135 1.49 6.69 -20.42
CA VAL A 135 0.25 6.26 -19.77
C VAL A 135 0.33 6.18 -18.23
N ASP A 136 1.55 6.07 -17.68
CA ASP A 136 1.75 6.01 -16.23
C ASP A 136 1.59 7.38 -15.54
N PHE A 137 1.68 8.48 -16.33
CA PHE A 137 1.67 9.85 -15.81
C PHE A 137 0.66 10.76 -16.49
N HIS A 138 0.24 10.41 -17.71
CA HIS A 138 -0.56 11.29 -18.56
C HIS A 138 -1.88 10.64 -18.96
N GLU A 139 -2.94 11.44 -18.98
CA GLU A 139 -4.25 11.12 -19.49
C GLU A 139 -4.53 11.94 -20.76
N ALA A 140 -4.62 11.29 -21.91
CA ALA A 140 -4.95 11.96 -23.15
C ALA A 140 -6.47 12.19 -23.23
N ILE A 141 -6.90 13.46 -23.12
CA ILE A 141 -8.32 13.83 -23.20
C ILE A 141 -8.79 13.87 -24.66
N THR A 142 -7.94 14.37 -25.54
CA THR A 142 -8.25 14.51 -26.96
C THR A 142 -7.00 14.41 -27.81
N GLN A 143 -7.23 14.08 -29.08
CA GLN A 143 -6.18 14.10 -30.10
C GLN A 143 -6.54 15.14 -31.17
N ILE A 144 -5.56 15.90 -31.60
CA ILE A 144 -5.69 16.90 -32.67
C ILE A 144 -4.67 16.61 -33.77
N PRO A 145 -4.90 17.05 -34.99
CA PRO A 145 -3.85 17.02 -36.01
C PRO A 145 -2.60 17.72 -35.49
N ALA A 146 -1.44 17.06 -35.59
CA ALA A 146 -0.20 17.63 -35.09
C ALA A 146 0.13 18.95 -35.80
N PRO A 147 0.36 20.05 -35.07
CA PRO A 147 0.73 21.32 -35.64
C PRO A 147 2.04 21.27 -36.43
N SER A 148 2.92 20.32 -36.13
CA SER A 148 4.17 20.01 -36.81
C SER A 148 4.46 18.52 -36.78
N GLU A 149 5.25 18.04 -37.73
CA GLU A 149 5.67 16.62 -37.79
C GLU A 149 6.34 16.15 -36.49
N ASP A 150 7.08 17.03 -35.79
CA ASP A 150 7.80 16.74 -34.55
C ASP A 150 6.86 16.47 -33.35
N LEU A 151 5.60 16.92 -33.42
CA LEU A 151 4.59 16.75 -32.38
C LEU A 151 3.68 15.56 -32.62
N LYS A 152 3.92 14.79 -33.66
CA LYS A 152 3.16 13.59 -33.96
C LYS A 152 3.43 12.50 -32.93
N GLY A 153 2.37 12.02 -32.29
CA GLY A 153 2.45 11.06 -31.18
C GLY A 153 2.95 11.65 -29.86
N LYS A 154 3.12 12.96 -29.78
CA LYS A 154 3.59 13.67 -28.58
C LYS A 154 2.51 14.54 -27.97
N ILE A 155 2.80 15.09 -26.81
CA ILE A 155 1.97 16.07 -26.12
C ILE A 155 2.04 17.39 -26.86
N VAL A 156 0.88 17.91 -27.25
CA VAL A 156 0.74 19.21 -27.92
C VAL A 156 0.42 20.29 -26.89
N ASP A 157 -0.41 19.99 -25.91
CA ASP A 157 -0.82 20.94 -24.87
C ASP A 157 -1.12 20.24 -23.57
N VAL A 158 -1.03 20.95 -22.45
CA VAL A 158 -1.35 20.48 -21.10
C VAL A 158 -2.56 21.26 -20.58
N ILE A 159 -3.68 20.57 -20.42
CA ILE A 159 -4.95 21.16 -19.95
C ILE A 159 -4.99 21.29 -18.44
N GLU A 160 -4.57 20.21 -17.73
CA GLU A 160 -4.49 20.19 -16.28
C GLU A 160 -3.15 19.59 -15.84
N THR A 161 -2.52 20.22 -14.86
CA THR A 161 -1.24 19.76 -14.29
C THR A 161 -1.46 18.46 -13.52
N GLY A 162 -0.65 17.43 -13.77
CA GLY A 162 -0.59 16.22 -12.97
C GLY A 162 0.12 16.43 -11.65
N TYR A 163 -0.18 15.59 -10.66
CA TYR A 163 0.44 15.68 -9.33
C TYR A 163 0.79 14.31 -8.76
N ILE A 164 1.93 14.30 -8.05
CA ILE A 164 2.47 13.14 -7.34
C ILE A 164 2.51 13.48 -5.84
N LEU A 165 2.10 12.55 -4.99
CA LEU A 165 2.25 12.62 -3.53
C LEU A 165 3.27 11.56 -3.10
N GLY A 166 4.45 11.99 -2.66
CA GLY A 166 5.57 11.08 -2.46
C GLY A 166 5.98 10.39 -3.76
N ASP A 167 5.77 9.09 -3.86
CA ASP A 167 6.07 8.29 -5.05
C ASP A 167 4.81 7.85 -5.82
N LYS A 168 3.62 8.27 -5.36
CA LYS A 168 2.34 7.85 -5.93
C LYS A 168 1.72 8.97 -6.77
N VAL A 169 1.32 8.66 -7.99
CA VAL A 169 0.48 9.54 -8.82
C VAL A 169 -0.90 9.63 -8.18
N ILE A 170 -1.32 10.86 -7.82
CA ILE A 170 -2.66 11.13 -7.26
C ILE A 170 -3.58 11.82 -8.26
N ARG A 171 -3.00 12.44 -9.30
CA ARG A 171 -3.72 13.00 -10.45
C ARG A 171 -2.83 12.93 -11.69
N PHE A 172 -3.30 12.32 -12.75
CA PHE A 172 -2.64 12.32 -14.05
C PHE A 172 -2.66 13.70 -14.68
N ALA A 173 -1.61 14.02 -15.42
CA ALA A 173 -1.64 15.24 -16.24
C ALA A 173 -2.60 15.03 -17.42
N LYS A 174 -3.60 15.91 -17.56
CA LYS A 174 -4.51 15.87 -18.70
C LYS A 174 -3.91 16.61 -19.87
N VAL A 175 -3.71 15.89 -20.95
CA VAL A 175 -2.97 16.38 -22.11
C VAL A 175 -3.74 16.22 -23.41
N VAL A 176 -3.38 17.04 -24.39
CA VAL A 176 -3.77 16.90 -25.80
C VAL A 176 -2.61 16.31 -26.56
N THR A 177 -2.84 15.28 -27.36
CA THR A 177 -1.80 14.62 -28.16
C THR A 177 -1.99 14.91 -29.64
N GLY A 178 -0.87 14.94 -30.40
CA GLY A 178 -0.86 15.08 -31.85
C GLY A 178 -1.03 13.72 -32.53
N ASN A 179 -1.84 13.63 -33.55
CA ASN A 179 -1.98 12.43 -34.39
C ASN A 179 -1.38 12.65 -35.81
#